data_7cfa33f55363352ff24c8c66c5332f9a
#
_entry.id   7cfa33f55363352ff24c8c66c5332f9a
#
_cell.length_a   1.000
_cell.length_b   1.000
_cell.length_c   1.000
_cell.angle_alpha   90.00
_cell.angle_beta   90.00
_cell.angle_gamma   90.00
#
_symmetry.space_group_name_H-M   'P 1'
#
loop_
_entity.id
_entity.type
_entity.pdbx_description
1 polymer ?
#
loop_
_entity_poly.entity_id
_entity_poly.type
_entity_poly.pdbx_seq_one_letter_code
_entity_poly.pdbx_strand_id
1 'polypeptide(L)' 'MNCFMCKGDLEEKKVNYVVDLENTIIIIKGVPAKVCTQCGEQYFDDEIAENIEKIVNQLKQLATEVTIVNYKEKVA' A
#
# COMPACT_ATOMS: atom_id res chain seq x y z
N MET A 1 -6.48 5.71 17.84
CA MET A 1 -6.42 6.65 16.71
C MET A 1 -7.70 6.54 15.90
N ASN A 2 -8.29 7.65 15.52
CA ASN A 2 -9.57 7.66 14.83
C ASN A 2 -9.42 8.16 13.40
N CYS A 3 -10.35 7.73 12.55
CA CYS A 3 -10.41 8.15 11.16
C CYS A 3 -10.72 9.66 11.06
N PHE A 4 -10.01 10.38 10.19
CA PHE A 4 -10.25 11.80 9.97
C PHE A 4 -11.60 12.08 9.32
N MET A 5 -12.08 11.15 8.49
CA MET A 5 -13.29 11.37 7.68
C MET A 5 -14.57 11.13 8.47
N CYS A 6 -14.66 10.01 9.16
CA CYS A 6 -15.89 9.62 9.84
C CYS A 6 -15.72 9.45 11.36
N LYS A 7 -14.50 9.63 11.86
CA LYS A 7 -14.14 9.45 13.28
C LYS A 7 -14.39 8.04 13.80
N GLY A 8 -14.48 7.05 12.90
CA GLY A 8 -14.58 5.65 13.27
C GLY A 8 -13.24 5.11 13.78
N ASP A 9 -13.29 3.93 14.38
CA ASP A 9 -12.08 3.28 14.88
C ASP A 9 -11.23 2.74 13.73
N LEU A 10 -9.91 2.73 13.93
CA LEU A 10 -8.97 2.16 12.97
C LEU A 10 -8.50 0.79 13.44
N GLU A 11 -8.46 -0.16 12.51
CA GLU A 11 -7.91 -1.49 12.75
C GLU A 11 -6.67 -1.71 11.92
N GLU A 12 -5.69 -2.43 12.47
CA GLU A 12 -4.52 -2.83 11.70
C GLU A 12 -4.88 -4.02 10.81
N LYS A 13 -4.67 -3.85 9.52
CA LYS A 13 -4.91 -4.89 8.52
C LYS A 13 -3.82 -4.87 7.48
N LYS A 14 -3.67 -5.97 6.75
CA LYS A 14 -2.79 -6.04 5.60
C LYS A 14 -3.64 -5.90 4.35
N VAL A 15 -3.26 -4.96 3.50
CA VAL A 15 -4.04 -4.63 2.30
C VAL A 15 -3.19 -4.75 1.05
N ASN A 16 -3.84 -4.79 -0.10
CA ASN A 16 -3.16 -4.73 -1.39
C ASN A 16 -3.09 -3.27 -1.82
N TYR A 17 -1.88 -2.80 -2.07
CA TYR A 17 -1.65 -1.43 -2.55
C TYR A 17 -1.43 -1.47 -4.06
N VAL A 18 -2.30 -0.78 -4.80
CA VAL A 18 -2.26 -0.78 -6.26
C VAL A 18 -1.75 0.57 -6.76
N VAL A 19 -0.72 0.54 -7.60
CA VAL A 19 -0.16 1.73 -8.23
C VAL A 19 -0.36 1.61 -9.74
N ASP A 20 -1.14 2.52 -10.30
CA ASP A 20 -1.41 2.55 -11.73
C ASP A 20 -0.45 3.55 -12.40
N LEU A 21 0.49 3.03 -13.16
CA LEU A 21 1.45 3.81 -13.94
C LEU A 21 1.07 3.70 -15.42
N GLU A 22 1.53 4.65 -16.24
CA GLU A 22 1.18 4.65 -17.66
C GLU A 22 1.49 3.33 -18.38
N ASN A 23 2.62 2.74 -18.05
CA ASN A 23 3.10 1.55 -18.75
C ASN A 23 2.94 0.26 -17.98
N THR A 24 2.56 0.35 -16.69
CA THR A 24 2.49 -0.84 -15.85
C THR A 24 1.60 -0.60 -14.65
N ILE A 25 1.09 -1.68 -14.09
CA ILE A 25 0.34 -1.66 -12.83
C ILE A 25 1.15 -2.45 -11.82
N ILE A 26 1.40 -1.86 -10.66
CA ILE A 26 2.14 -2.52 -9.58
C ILE A 26 1.18 -2.84 -8.46
N ILE A 27 1.14 -4.09 -8.03
CA ILE A 27 0.33 -4.53 -6.91
C ILE A 27 1.27 -5.01 -5.81
N ILE A 28 1.22 -4.35 -4.66
CA ILE A 28 2.03 -4.72 -3.50
C ILE A 28 1.09 -5.37 -2.49
N LYS A 29 1.28 -6.66 -2.24
CA LYS A 29 0.42 -7.44 -1.36
C LYS A 29 0.92 -7.40 0.08
N GLY A 30 -0.01 -7.48 1.02
CA GLY A 30 0.32 -7.60 2.43
C GLY A 30 0.92 -6.36 3.05
N VAL A 31 0.52 -5.18 2.58
CA VAL A 31 1.01 -3.91 3.11
C VAL A 31 0.30 -3.61 4.43
N PRO A 32 1.05 -3.40 5.52
CA PRO A 32 0.42 -3.03 6.79
C PRO A 32 -0.27 -1.67 6.67
N ALA A 33 -1.52 -1.60 7.07
CA ALA A 33 -2.31 -0.38 7.02
C ALA A 33 -3.26 -0.31 8.20
N LYS A 34 -3.72 0.89 8.49
CA LYS A 34 -4.80 1.11 9.43
C LYS A 34 -6.04 1.41 8.61
N VAL A 35 -7.08 0.62 8.83
CA VAL A 35 -8.30 0.71 8.04
C VAL A 35 -9.46 1.10 8.94
N CYS A 36 -10.21 2.12 8.53
CA CYS A 36 -11.39 2.55 9.27
C CYS A 36 -12.47 1.47 9.20
N THR A 37 -13.04 1.11 10.35
CA THR A 37 -14.08 0.09 10.44
C THR A 37 -15.42 0.55 9.89
N GLN A 38 -15.61 1.86 9.72
CA GLN A 38 -16.87 2.41 9.24
C GLN A 38 -16.85 2.77 7.76
N CYS A 39 -15.86 3.55 7.32
CA CYS A 39 -15.83 4.03 5.94
C CYS A 39 -14.83 3.28 5.04
N GLY A 40 -14.00 2.41 5.61
CA GLY A 40 -13.02 1.65 4.84
C GLY A 40 -11.80 2.43 4.39
N GLU A 41 -11.63 3.66 4.86
CA GLU A 41 -10.47 4.47 4.49
C GLU A 41 -9.19 3.85 5.02
N GLN A 42 -8.12 3.88 4.21
CA GLN A 42 -6.84 3.27 4.56
C GLN A 42 -5.80 4.34 4.88
N TYR A 43 -5.06 4.12 5.95
CA TYR A 43 -3.98 5.01 6.38
C TYR A 43 -2.68 4.22 6.52
N PHE A 44 -1.59 4.80 6.06
CA PHE A 44 -0.26 4.18 6.13
C PHE A 44 0.65 5.05 6.97
N ASP A 45 1.47 4.41 7.84
CA ASP A 45 2.49 5.11 8.60
C ASP A 45 3.57 5.62 7.64
N ASP A 46 4.30 6.65 8.07
CA ASP A 46 5.35 7.27 7.25
C ASP A 46 6.39 6.25 6.78
N GLU A 47 6.80 5.35 7.66
CA GLU A 47 7.76 4.29 7.31
C GLU A 47 7.21 3.38 6.22
N ILE A 48 5.93 3.02 6.33
CA ILE A 48 5.28 2.16 5.33
C ILE A 48 5.20 2.91 3.99
N ALA A 49 4.83 4.18 4.01
CA ALA A 49 4.73 4.99 2.81
C ALA A 49 6.09 5.11 2.11
N GLU A 50 7.17 5.32 2.87
CA GLU A 50 8.52 5.37 2.31
C GLU A 50 8.92 4.05 1.66
N ASN A 51 8.61 2.94 2.31
CA ASN A 51 8.93 1.62 1.78
C ASN A 51 8.15 1.34 0.50
N ILE A 52 6.88 1.73 0.44
CA ILE A 52 6.07 1.60 -0.78
C ILE A 52 6.71 2.40 -1.91
N GLU A 53 7.12 3.63 -1.64
CA GLU A 53 7.76 4.48 -2.64
C GLU A 53 9.04 3.85 -3.18
N LYS A 54 9.87 3.29 -2.30
CA LYS A 54 11.10 2.61 -2.71
C LYS A 54 10.80 1.40 -3.59
N ILE A 55 9.79 0.61 -3.23
CA ILE A 55 9.39 -0.54 -4.02
C ILE A 55 8.91 -0.11 -5.40
N VAL A 56 8.06 0.90 -5.47
CA VAL A 56 7.55 1.42 -6.74
C VAL A 56 8.69 1.92 -7.60
N ASN A 57 9.64 2.66 -7.03
CA ASN A 57 10.78 3.18 -7.77
C ASN A 57 11.67 2.08 -8.36
N GLN A 58 11.79 0.95 -7.67
CA GLN A 58 12.53 -0.20 -8.18
C GLN A 58 11.79 -0.90 -9.31
N LEU A 59 10.47 -1.01 -9.19
CA LEU A 59 9.67 -1.80 -10.12
C LEU A 59 9.20 -1.03 -11.35
N LYS A 60 9.12 0.28 -11.28
CA LYS A 60 8.62 1.09 -12.41
C LYS A 60 9.50 1.01 -13.64
N GLN A 61 10.73 0.54 -13.49
CA GLN A 61 11.66 0.38 -14.60
C GLN A 61 11.50 -0.96 -15.31
N LEU A 62 10.72 -1.88 -14.74
CA LEU A 62 10.48 -3.17 -15.36
C LEU A 62 9.48 -3.02 -16.50
N ALA A 63 9.78 -3.66 -17.64
CA ALA A 63 8.94 -3.55 -18.82
C ALA A 63 7.86 -4.64 -18.83
N THR A 64 7.03 -4.67 -17.79
CA THR A 64 5.93 -5.62 -17.67
C THR A 64 4.62 -4.87 -17.50
N GLU A 65 3.53 -5.46 -17.98
CA GLU A 65 2.20 -4.83 -17.88
C GLU A 65 1.70 -4.81 -16.43
N VAL A 66 1.89 -5.91 -15.70
CA VAL A 66 1.47 -6.04 -14.31
C VAL A 66 2.59 -6.67 -13.51
N THR A 67 2.91 -6.06 -12.38
CA THR A 67 3.90 -6.61 -11.45
C THR A 67 3.24 -6.78 -10.09
N ILE A 68 3.29 -8.00 -9.55
CA ILE A 68 2.72 -8.33 -8.24
C ILE A 68 3.87 -8.73 -7.33
N VAL A 69 3.99 -8.06 -6.18
CA VAL A 69 5.04 -8.36 -5.21
C VAL A 69 4.45 -8.40 -3.81
N ASN A 70 5.17 -9.04 -2.88
CA ASN A 70 4.79 -9.05 -1.47
C ASN A 70 5.62 -8.01 -0.72
N TYR A 71 4.94 -7.18 0.05
CA TYR A 71 5.60 -6.13 0.83
C TYR A 71 6.70 -6.71 1.74
N LYS A 72 6.38 -7.78 2.45
CA LYS A 72 7.30 -8.42 3.38
C LYS A 72 8.59 -8.87 2.70
N GLU A 73 8.51 -9.39 1.49
CA GLU A 73 9.68 -9.86 0.74
C GLU A 73 10.57 -8.72 0.27
N LYS A 74 9.97 -7.57 -0.01
CA LYS A 74 10.70 -6.41 -0.55
C LYS A 74 11.38 -5.56 0.52
N VAL A 75 10.90 -5.63 1.76
CA VAL A 75 11.47 -4.84 2.87
C VAL A 75 12.21 -5.67 3.90
N ALA A 76 12.23 -6.97 3.74
CA ALA A 76 12.93 -7.88 4.67
C ALA A 76 14.43 -7.80 4.48
#